data_06a436520016a0559a6f02c0d64f859d
#
_entry.id   06a436520016a0559a6f02c0d64f859d
#
_cell.length_a   1.000
_cell.length_b   1.000
_cell.length_c   1.000
_cell.angle_alpha   90.00
_cell.angle_beta   90.00
_cell.angle_gamma   90.00
#
_symmetry.space_group_name_H-M   'P 1'
#
loop_
_entity.id
_entity.type
_entity.pdbx_description
1 polymer ?
#
loop_
_entity_poly.entity_id
_entity_poly.type
_entity_poly.pdbx_seq_one_letter_code
_entity_poly.pdbx_strand_id
1 'polypeptide(L)'
;MTLIDTHRDALENQFGLADRVVDDAALDNSVARFRERGITLPTFAQLADPSTFDHATRVGAADHQGPDARNLWRVHWYNDLRGDRVAVPEHVVLPSELTGVESPIIVVFGDRFPMITAHKVLAAYSCLAPRVVTGQFDPTRHRAIWPSTGNYARGGIAISRIMASRGVAILPE
;
A
#
# COMPACT_ATOMS: atom_id res chain seq x y z
N MET A 1 30.69 -14.48 -8.68
CA MET A 1 29.97 -13.34 -8.07
C MET A 1 30.91 -12.13 -8.14
N THR A 2 30.57 -11.13 -8.93
CA THR A 2 31.41 -9.94 -9.14
C THR A 2 31.18 -8.92 -8.03
N LEU A 3 32.14 -7.98 -7.81
CA LEU A 3 31.96 -6.85 -6.86
C LEU A 3 30.71 -6.00 -7.18
N ILE A 4 30.34 -5.92 -8.47
CA ILE A 4 29.15 -5.21 -8.95
C ILE A 4 27.88 -5.91 -8.47
N ASP A 5 27.82 -7.25 -8.53
CA ASP A 5 26.66 -8.03 -8.09
C ASP A 5 26.45 -7.87 -6.56
N THR A 6 27.53 -7.90 -5.78
CA THR A 6 27.47 -7.72 -4.32
C THR A 6 26.97 -6.31 -3.93
N HIS A 7 27.38 -5.28 -4.66
CA HIS A 7 26.95 -3.91 -4.39
C HIS A 7 25.48 -3.69 -4.77
N ARG A 8 25.05 -4.26 -5.90
CA ARG A 8 23.65 -4.23 -6.33
C ARG A 8 22.75 -4.93 -5.32
N ASP A 9 23.11 -6.15 -4.88
CA ASP A 9 22.36 -6.90 -3.86
C ASP A 9 22.23 -6.11 -2.54
N ALA A 10 23.30 -5.42 -2.12
CA ALA A 10 23.27 -4.60 -0.91
C ALA A 10 22.30 -3.40 -1.04
N LEU A 11 22.25 -2.73 -2.19
CA LEU A 11 21.35 -1.63 -2.47
C LEU A 11 19.90 -2.13 -2.57
N GLU A 12 19.65 -3.23 -3.26
CA GLU A 12 18.32 -3.83 -3.38
C GLU A 12 17.76 -4.19 -2.00
N ASN A 13 18.55 -4.79 -1.13
CA ASN A 13 18.17 -5.10 0.24
C ASN A 13 17.88 -3.85 1.07
N GLN A 14 18.69 -2.81 0.94
CA GLN A 14 18.54 -1.56 1.68
C GLN A 14 17.26 -0.80 1.29
N PHE A 15 16.92 -0.76 0.00
CA PHE A 15 15.77 -0.01 -0.51
C PHE A 15 14.49 -0.85 -0.68
N GLY A 16 14.54 -2.15 -0.38
CA GLY A 16 13.40 -3.05 -0.55
C GLY A 16 13.10 -3.35 -2.02
N LEU A 17 14.13 -3.32 -2.85
CA LEU A 17 14.07 -3.65 -4.27
C LEU A 17 14.43 -5.11 -4.55
N ALA A 18 14.78 -5.89 -3.52
CA ALA A 18 15.09 -7.30 -3.68
C ALA A 18 13.86 -8.06 -4.24
N ASP A 19 14.08 -8.85 -5.27
CA ASP A 19 13.09 -9.72 -5.91
C ASP A 19 13.11 -11.16 -5.34
N ARG A 20 13.95 -11.40 -4.33
CA ARG A 20 14.14 -12.68 -3.66
C ARG A 20 14.00 -12.56 -2.15
N VAL A 21 13.76 -13.69 -1.49
CA VAL A 21 13.76 -13.77 -0.03
C VAL A 21 15.20 -13.60 0.48
N VAL A 22 15.39 -12.71 1.46
CA VAL A 22 16.69 -12.42 2.09
C VAL A 22 16.78 -12.94 3.52
N ASP A 23 15.63 -13.22 4.16
CA ASP A 23 15.52 -13.83 5.51
C ASP A 23 14.28 -14.73 5.55
N ASP A 24 14.51 -16.05 5.44
CA ASP A 24 13.43 -17.05 5.46
C ASP A 24 12.71 -17.08 6.81
N ALA A 25 13.41 -16.91 7.93
CA ALA A 25 12.80 -16.92 9.25
C ALA A 25 11.86 -15.72 9.46
N ALA A 26 12.24 -14.54 8.98
CA ALA A 26 11.38 -13.36 9.01
C ALA A 26 10.15 -13.52 8.10
N LEU A 27 10.31 -14.16 6.94
CA LEU A 27 9.21 -14.48 6.06
C LEU A 27 8.24 -15.49 6.72
N ASP A 28 8.76 -16.56 7.32
CA ASP A 28 7.94 -17.56 8.02
C ASP A 28 7.13 -16.94 9.16
N ASN A 29 7.73 -16.05 9.96
CA ASN A 29 7.05 -15.29 11.01
C ASN A 29 5.94 -14.41 10.42
N SER A 30 6.18 -13.77 9.27
CA SER A 30 5.20 -12.94 8.58
C SER A 30 4.01 -13.80 8.09
N VAL A 31 4.30 -14.94 7.46
CA VAL A 31 3.28 -15.88 6.96
C VAL A 31 2.43 -16.42 8.11
N ALA A 32 3.06 -16.86 9.21
CA ALA A 32 2.35 -17.35 10.39
C ALA A 32 1.41 -16.29 10.97
N ARG A 33 1.92 -15.06 11.14
CA ARG A 33 1.12 -13.93 11.66
C ARG A 33 -0.03 -13.56 10.75
N PHE A 34 0.18 -13.55 9.44
CA PHE A 34 -0.87 -13.19 8.49
C PHE A 34 -1.95 -14.27 8.43
N ARG A 35 -1.59 -15.54 8.50
CA ARG A 35 -2.56 -16.66 8.62
C ARG A 35 -3.40 -16.55 9.90
N GLU A 36 -2.75 -16.31 11.05
CA GLU A 36 -3.43 -16.10 12.33
C GLU A 36 -4.46 -14.96 12.27
N ARG A 37 -4.16 -13.90 11.53
CA ARG A 37 -4.98 -12.69 11.43
C ARG A 37 -5.90 -12.65 10.20
N GLY A 38 -5.89 -13.68 9.37
CA GLY A 38 -6.68 -13.70 8.14
C GLY A 38 -6.26 -12.63 7.11
N ILE A 39 -5.00 -12.19 7.14
CA ILE A 39 -4.46 -11.15 6.26
C ILE A 39 -4.01 -11.79 4.94
N THR A 40 -4.46 -11.23 3.83
CA THR A 40 -3.97 -11.58 2.49
C THR A 40 -3.53 -10.31 1.77
N LEU A 41 -2.35 -10.36 1.14
CA LEU A 41 -1.81 -9.22 0.42
C LEU A 41 -2.20 -9.28 -1.06
N PRO A 42 -2.79 -8.22 -1.62
CA PRO A 42 -2.93 -8.11 -3.06
C PRO A 42 -1.57 -7.88 -3.72
N THR A 43 -1.37 -8.40 -4.92
CA THR A 43 -0.20 -8.06 -5.73
C THR A 43 -0.35 -6.67 -6.34
N PHE A 44 0.75 -6.04 -6.74
CA PHE A 44 0.67 -4.76 -7.45
C PHE A 44 -0.06 -4.86 -8.78
N ALA A 45 0.03 -6.01 -9.49
CA ALA A 45 -0.74 -6.25 -10.69
C ALA A 45 -2.26 -6.25 -10.41
N GLN A 46 -2.69 -6.86 -9.31
CA GLN A 46 -4.09 -6.83 -8.88
C GLN A 46 -4.54 -5.42 -8.47
N LEU A 47 -3.69 -4.64 -7.82
CA LEU A 47 -4.02 -3.24 -7.47
C LEU A 47 -4.04 -2.32 -8.70
N ALA A 48 -3.22 -2.61 -9.72
CA ALA A 48 -3.23 -1.89 -10.98
C ALA A 48 -4.46 -2.22 -11.84
N ASP A 49 -4.94 -3.47 -11.77
CA ASP A 49 -6.15 -3.92 -12.44
C ASP A 49 -7.04 -4.74 -11.47
N PRO A 50 -7.92 -4.07 -10.71
CA PRO A 50 -8.82 -4.74 -9.77
C PRO A 50 -9.93 -5.57 -10.43
N SER A 51 -10.02 -5.61 -11.76
CA SER A 51 -10.92 -6.53 -12.46
C SER A 51 -10.44 -7.99 -12.40
N THR A 52 -9.17 -8.22 -12.06
CA THR A 52 -8.53 -9.52 -12.02
C THR A 52 -8.87 -10.36 -10.79
N PHE A 53 -9.64 -9.81 -9.85
CA PHE A 53 -10.11 -10.55 -8.67
C PHE A 53 -11.57 -10.21 -8.34
N ASP A 54 -12.25 -11.11 -7.62
CA ASP A 54 -13.58 -10.86 -7.09
C ASP A 54 -13.50 -9.90 -5.89
N HIS A 55 -13.75 -8.62 -6.17
CA HIS A 55 -13.69 -7.54 -5.18
C HIS A 55 -14.68 -7.78 -4.03
N ALA A 56 -15.91 -8.17 -4.33
CA ALA A 56 -16.95 -8.38 -3.32
C ALA A 56 -16.55 -9.48 -2.33
N THR A 57 -15.99 -10.59 -2.82
CA THR A 57 -15.48 -11.68 -1.96
C THR A 57 -14.29 -11.22 -1.13
N ARG A 58 -13.38 -10.41 -1.69
CA ARG A 58 -12.17 -9.97 -0.98
C ARG A 58 -12.46 -8.95 0.11
N VAL A 59 -13.34 -7.99 -0.13
CA VAL A 59 -13.65 -6.92 0.82
C VAL A 59 -14.86 -7.25 1.71
N GLY A 60 -15.80 -8.06 1.23
CA GLY A 60 -17.03 -8.42 1.96
C GLY A 60 -17.72 -7.18 2.54
N ALA A 61 -18.20 -7.30 3.78
CA ALA A 61 -18.85 -6.21 4.53
C ALA A 61 -17.86 -5.37 5.35
N ALA A 62 -16.56 -5.33 5.00
CA ALA A 62 -15.60 -4.50 5.72
C ALA A 62 -15.92 -3.01 5.52
N ASP A 63 -16.00 -2.27 6.64
CA ASP A 63 -16.06 -0.82 6.60
C ASP A 63 -14.79 -0.28 5.94
N HIS A 64 -14.92 0.44 4.82
CA HIS A 64 -13.78 0.95 4.08
C HIS A 64 -12.99 2.04 4.83
N GLN A 65 -13.57 2.66 5.84
CA GLN A 65 -12.87 3.60 6.73
C GLN A 65 -12.34 2.93 8.01
N GLY A 66 -12.69 1.67 8.24
CA GLY A 66 -12.26 0.90 9.41
C GLY A 66 -10.89 0.27 9.26
N PRO A 67 -10.30 -0.17 10.39
CA PRO A 67 -8.98 -0.80 10.42
C PRO A 67 -9.07 -2.31 10.09
N ASP A 68 -9.77 -2.68 9.05
CA ASP A 68 -9.95 -4.07 8.61
C ASP A 68 -8.90 -4.43 7.57
N ALA A 69 -8.24 -5.58 7.73
CA ALA A 69 -7.19 -6.06 6.81
C ALA A 69 -7.69 -6.26 5.37
N ARG A 70 -8.99 -6.51 5.18
CA ARG A 70 -9.60 -6.60 3.85
C ARG A 70 -9.54 -5.30 3.06
N ASN A 71 -9.33 -4.16 3.73
CA ASN A 71 -9.09 -2.88 3.07
C ASN A 71 -7.78 -2.82 2.28
N LEU A 72 -6.86 -3.76 2.46
CA LEU A 72 -5.71 -3.91 1.56
C LEU A 72 -6.14 -4.09 0.10
N TRP A 73 -7.28 -4.76 -0.14
CA TRP A 73 -7.86 -5.00 -1.47
C TRP A 73 -8.58 -3.77 -2.06
N ARG A 74 -8.67 -2.66 -1.30
CA ARG A 74 -9.14 -1.34 -1.73
C ARG A 74 -8.01 -0.33 -1.91
N VAL A 75 -6.76 -0.74 -1.76
CA VAL A 75 -5.60 0.17 -1.88
C VAL A 75 -5.26 0.39 -3.36
N HIS A 76 -6.22 0.91 -4.12
CA HIS A 76 -6.12 1.20 -5.55
C HIS A 76 -6.99 2.40 -5.94
N TRP A 77 -6.84 2.91 -7.16
CA TRP A 77 -7.56 4.09 -7.66
C TRP A 77 -9.02 3.85 -8.05
N TYR A 78 -9.43 2.58 -8.20
CA TYR A 78 -10.71 2.18 -8.76
C TYR A 78 -11.79 2.00 -7.67
N ASN A 79 -11.89 2.93 -6.71
CA ASN A 79 -12.96 2.96 -5.72
C ASN A 79 -13.83 4.20 -5.92
N ASP A 80 -15.12 4.08 -5.58
CA ASP A 80 -16.00 5.21 -5.33
C ASP A 80 -15.94 5.69 -3.86
N LEU A 81 -16.79 6.64 -3.50
CA LEU A 81 -16.90 7.16 -2.12
C LEU A 81 -17.28 6.12 -1.07
N ARG A 82 -17.91 5.01 -1.47
CA ARG A 82 -18.33 3.94 -0.56
C ARG A 82 -17.27 2.85 -0.43
N GLY A 83 -16.23 2.92 -1.25
CA GLY A 83 -15.20 1.89 -1.36
C GLY A 83 -15.60 0.73 -2.27
N ASP A 84 -16.65 0.91 -3.10
CA ASP A 84 -17.05 -0.05 -4.10
C ASP A 84 -16.20 0.13 -5.38
N ARG A 85 -15.93 -0.98 -6.07
CA ARG A 85 -15.09 -0.94 -7.27
C ARG A 85 -15.81 -0.30 -8.45
N VAL A 86 -15.15 0.65 -9.10
CA VAL A 86 -15.57 1.28 -10.35
C VAL A 86 -14.69 0.84 -11.53
N ALA A 87 -15.19 0.95 -12.75
CA ALA A 87 -14.47 0.55 -13.96
C ALA A 87 -13.36 1.55 -14.34
N VAL A 88 -13.55 2.82 -13.99
CA VAL A 88 -12.60 3.92 -14.27
C VAL A 88 -12.44 4.73 -12.99
N PRO A 89 -11.22 5.12 -12.60
CA PRO A 89 -11.01 5.99 -11.44
C PRO A 89 -11.86 7.27 -11.53
N GLU A 90 -12.54 7.63 -10.45
CA GLU A 90 -13.32 8.87 -10.41
C GLU A 90 -12.42 10.09 -10.57
N HIS A 91 -12.79 10.96 -11.49
CA HIS A 91 -11.98 12.12 -11.86
C HIS A 91 -12.85 13.26 -12.42
N VAL A 92 -12.27 14.43 -12.51
CA VAL A 92 -12.79 15.54 -13.31
C VAL A 92 -11.77 15.97 -14.34
N VAL A 93 -12.26 16.41 -15.50
CA VAL A 93 -11.42 17.06 -16.51
C VAL A 93 -11.68 18.57 -16.41
N LEU A 94 -10.63 19.32 -16.11
CA LEU A 94 -10.74 20.78 -16.04
C LEU A 94 -10.74 21.35 -17.48
N PRO A 95 -11.72 22.19 -17.84
CA PRO A 95 -11.79 22.78 -19.17
C PRO A 95 -10.69 23.83 -19.38
N SER A 96 -10.28 24.02 -20.62
CA SER A 96 -9.24 24.97 -21.01
C SER A 96 -9.59 26.43 -20.66
N GLU A 97 -10.88 26.76 -20.67
CA GLU A 97 -11.38 28.09 -20.29
C GLU A 97 -11.09 28.41 -18.81
N LEU A 98 -11.07 27.38 -17.94
CA LEU A 98 -10.74 27.54 -16.54
C LEU A 98 -9.23 27.55 -16.30
N THR A 99 -8.50 26.69 -17.01
CA THR A 99 -7.07 26.45 -16.74
C THR A 99 -6.15 27.38 -17.52
N GLY A 100 -6.61 27.95 -18.63
CA GLY A 100 -5.79 28.72 -19.57
C GLY A 100 -4.77 27.86 -20.34
N VAL A 101 -4.90 26.53 -20.30
CA VAL A 101 -4.00 25.58 -20.94
C VAL A 101 -4.77 24.74 -21.95
N GLU A 102 -4.26 24.59 -23.18
CA GLU A 102 -4.92 23.82 -24.23
C GLU A 102 -4.97 22.32 -23.94
N SER A 103 -3.95 21.78 -23.23
CA SER A 103 -3.93 20.37 -22.83
C SER A 103 -4.97 20.07 -21.75
N PRO A 104 -5.70 18.94 -21.82
CA PRO A 104 -6.63 18.56 -20.78
C PRO A 104 -5.90 18.29 -19.45
N ILE A 105 -6.42 18.85 -18.36
CA ILE A 105 -5.93 18.59 -17.01
C ILE A 105 -6.94 17.66 -16.32
N ILE A 106 -6.49 16.44 -16.01
CA ILE A 106 -7.30 15.41 -15.34
C ILE A 106 -6.94 15.37 -13.88
N VAL A 107 -7.93 15.59 -13.00
CA VAL A 107 -7.78 15.50 -11.55
C VAL A 107 -8.47 14.24 -11.06
N VAL A 108 -7.69 13.26 -10.60
CA VAL A 108 -8.18 11.99 -10.04
C VAL A 108 -8.41 12.13 -8.54
N PHE A 109 -9.52 11.61 -8.03
CA PHE A 109 -9.90 11.78 -6.63
C PHE A 109 -9.14 10.83 -5.70
N GLY A 110 -8.17 11.35 -4.97
CA GLY A 110 -7.37 10.59 -4.01
C GLY A 110 -8.07 10.27 -2.69
N ASP A 111 -9.23 10.87 -2.42
CA ASP A 111 -10.06 10.62 -1.23
C ASP A 111 -10.91 9.35 -1.32
N ARG A 112 -10.90 8.66 -2.46
CA ARG A 112 -11.53 7.35 -2.66
C ARG A 112 -10.76 6.18 -2.04
N PHE A 113 -9.59 6.46 -1.49
CA PHE A 113 -8.76 5.46 -0.83
C PHE A 113 -9.26 5.15 0.59
N PRO A 114 -9.09 3.89 1.07
CA PRO A 114 -9.61 3.45 2.35
C PRO A 114 -8.89 4.10 3.55
N MET A 115 -9.53 4.05 4.71
CA MET A 115 -8.99 4.36 6.05
C MET A 115 -8.66 5.83 6.31
N ILE A 116 -7.94 6.50 5.44
CA ILE A 116 -7.45 7.88 5.68
C ILE A 116 -7.93 8.86 4.61
N THR A 117 -8.77 8.43 3.67
CA THR A 117 -9.25 9.25 2.55
C THR A 117 -8.09 9.93 1.78
N ALA A 118 -7.01 9.18 1.54
CA ALA A 118 -5.85 9.68 0.81
C ALA A 118 -5.06 8.56 0.14
N HIS A 119 -4.64 8.78 -1.11
CA HIS A 119 -3.87 7.81 -1.90
C HIS A 119 -2.52 7.39 -1.26
N LYS A 120 -2.07 8.07 -0.21
CA LYS A 120 -0.81 7.75 0.49
C LYS A 120 -0.82 6.37 1.17
N VAL A 121 -1.98 5.73 1.35
CA VAL A 121 -2.03 4.31 1.76
C VAL A 121 -1.39 3.40 0.71
N LEU A 122 -1.56 3.70 -0.60
CA LEU A 122 -0.89 2.95 -1.67
C LEU A 122 0.64 3.13 -1.61
N ALA A 123 1.11 4.36 -1.42
CA ALA A 123 2.53 4.64 -1.26
C ALA A 123 3.12 3.90 -0.04
N ALA A 124 2.41 3.90 1.09
CA ALA A 124 2.83 3.17 2.28
C ALA A 124 2.82 1.64 2.07
N TYR A 125 1.80 1.11 1.39
CA TYR A 125 1.74 -0.30 1.02
C TYR A 125 2.93 -0.69 0.12
N SER A 126 3.23 0.13 -0.86
CA SER A 126 4.36 -0.09 -1.79
C SER A 126 5.73 -0.10 -1.08
N CYS A 127 5.85 0.58 0.05
CA CYS A 127 7.07 0.55 0.85
C CYS A 127 7.13 -0.67 1.79
N LEU A 128 6.01 -1.09 2.39
CA LEU A 128 6.02 -2.11 3.43
C LEU A 128 5.86 -3.53 2.88
N ALA A 129 4.94 -3.74 1.93
CA ALA A 129 4.62 -5.08 1.43
C ALA A 129 5.83 -5.80 0.81
N PRO A 130 6.65 -5.16 -0.06
CA PRO A 130 7.85 -5.81 -0.60
C PRO A 130 8.82 -6.26 0.49
N ARG A 131 9.01 -5.44 1.53
CA ARG A 131 9.90 -5.77 2.65
C ARG A 131 9.41 -6.95 3.48
N VAL A 132 8.10 -7.08 3.63
CA VAL A 132 7.49 -8.22 4.33
C VAL A 132 7.67 -9.51 3.52
N VAL A 133 7.36 -9.49 2.22
CA VAL A 133 7.41 -10.70 1.38
C VAL A 133 8.84 -11.16 1.04
N THR A 134 9.83 -10.30 1.22
CA THR A 134 11.24 -10.64 1.05
C THR A 134 11.94 -10.96 2.38
N GLY A 135 11.23 -10.89 3.51
CA GLY A 135 11.82 -11.11 4.83
C GLY A 135 12.67 -9.94 5.36
N GLN A 136 12.74 -8.80 4.63
CA GLN A 136 13.44 -7.61 5.12
C GLN A 136 12.73 -6.94 6.30
N PHE A 137 11.45 -7.23 6.49
CA PHE A 137 10.63 -6.73 7.58
C PHE A 137 9.83 -7.87 8.22
N ASP A 138 10.08 -8.12 9.50
CA ASP A 138 9.33 -9.05 10.34
C ASP A 138 8.29 -8.27 11.16
N PRO A 139 6.97 -8.43 10.90
CA PRO A 139 5.93 -7.68 11.61
C PRO A 139 5.82 -8.04 13.10
N THR A 140 6.44 -9.14 13.54
CA THR A 140 6.43 -9.57 14.95
C THR A 140 7.52 -8.88 15.76
N ARG A 141 8.61 -8.44 15.13
CA ARG A 141 9.83 -7.92 15.78
C ARG A 141 10.11 -6.46 15.43
N HIS A 142 9.92 -6.07 14.18
CA HIS A 142 10.30 -4.76 13.68
C HIS A 142 9.18 -3.72 13.90
N ARG A 143 9.56 -2.45 13.78
CA ARG A 143 8.66 -1.30 13.76
C ARG A 143 8.86 -0.54 12.45
N ALA A 144 7.77 -0.27 11.75
CA ALA A 144 7.79 0.59 10.56
C ALA A 144 7.81 2.05 11.00
N ILE A 145 8.83 2.79 10.60
CA ILE A 145 8.99 4.22 10.93
C ILE A 145 8.54 5.05 9.73
N TRP A 146 7.64 6.01 9.99
CA TRP A 146 7.00 6.85 8.97
C TRP A 146 7.28 8.33 9.26
N PRO A 147 8.44 8.87 8.81
CA PRO A 147 8.79 10.28 9.01
C PRO A 147 8.05 11.15 7.98
N SER A 148 6.98 11.81 8.40
CA SER A 148 6.22 12.75 7.55
C SER A 148 5.20 13.52 8.37
N THR A 149 4.99 14.79 8.05
CA THR A 149 3.95 15.64 8.67
C THR A 149 2.54 15.41 8.13
N GLY A 150 2.39 14.64 7.06
CA GLY A 150 1.14 14.59 6.31
C GLY A 150 0.58 13.18 6.09
N ASN A 151 -0.14 13.05 5.00
CA ASN A 151 -0.88 11.83 4.65
C ASN A 151 0.01 10.59 4.47
N TYR A 152 1.32 10.75 4.22
CA TYR A 152 2.22 9.60 4.13
C TYR A 152 2.41 8.92 5.50
N ALA A 153 2.61 9.68 6.58
CA ALA A 153 2.66 9.12 7.93
C ALA A 153 1.33 8.49 8.33
N ARG A 154 0.20 9.16 8.03
CA ARG A 154 -1.16 8.59 8.28
C ARG A 154 -1.34 7.28 7.52
N GLY A 155 -0.97 7.22 6.23
CA GLY A 155 -0.99 6.01 5.41
C GLY A 155 -0.10 4.91 5.97
N GLY A 156 1.10 5.26 6.41
CA GLY A 156 2.04 4.34 7.04
C GLY A 156 1.50 3.70 8.30
N ILE A 157 0.90 4.48 9.19
CA ILE A 157 0.25 3.96 10.40
C ILE A 157 -0.94 3.06 10.07
N ALA A 158 -1.79 3.47 9.12
CA ALA A 158 -2.94 2.68 8.69
C ALA A 158 -2.50 1.32 8.11
N ILE A 159 -1.54 1.32 7.18
CA ILE A 159 -1.00 0.09 6.56
C ILE A 159 -0.30 -0.79 7.60
N SER A 160 0.52 -0.22 8.49
CA SER A 160 1.15 -0.98 9.57
C SER A 160 0.10 -1.70 10.42
N ARG A 161 -0.97 -1.01 10.79
CA ARG A 161 -2.05 -1.55 11.62
C ARG A 161 -2.76 -2.74 10.95
N ILE A 162 -3.19 -2.59 9.69
CA ILE A 162 -3.93 -3.64 8.99
C ILE A 162 -3.03 -4.80 8.53
N MET A 163 -1.72 -4.58 8.40
CA MET A 163 -0.72 -5.63 8.21
C MET A 163 -0.21 -6.22 9.53
N ALA A 164 -0.93 -6.00 10.64
CA ALA A 164 -0.63 -6.52 11.97
C ALA A 164 0.81 -6.25 12.46
N SER A 165 1.39 -5.12 12.05
CA SER A 165 2.71 -4.66 12.43
C SER A 165 2.65 -3.40 13.30
N ARG A 166 3.77 -3.04 13.91
CA ARG A 166 3.90 -1.80 14.70
C ARG A 166 4.36 -0.66 13.80
N GLY A 167 3.56 0.39 13.70
CA GLY A 167 3.91 1.64 13.02
C GLY A 167 4.21 2.76 14.02
N VAL A 168 5.19 3.59 13.70
CA VAL A 168 5.56 4.81 14.45
C VAL A 168 5.63 5.97 13.47
N ALA A 169 4.84 7.02 13.70
CA ALA A 169 4.96 8.28 12.97
C ALA A 169 5.96 9.19 13.70
N ILE A 170 6.88 9.78 12.95
CA ILE A 170 7.78 10.81 13.46
C ILE A 170 7.35 12.13 12.83
N LEU A 171 6.94 13.07 13.68
CA LEU A 171 6.52 14.40 13.26
C LEU A 171 7.55 15.40 13.78
N PRO A 172 7.90 16.46 13.02
CA PRO A 172 8.67 17.57 13.57
C PRO A 172 7.84 18.31 14.62
N GLU A 173 8.52 18.99 15.51
CA GLU A 173 7.95 19.90 16.52
C GLU A 173 7.32 21.13 15.86
#